data_f7b9a2b383b11008238a8f91605307da
#
_entry.id   f7b9a2b383b11008238a8f91605307da
#
_cell.length_a   1.000
_cell.length_b   1.000
_cell.length_c   1.000
_cell.angle_alpha   90.00
_cell.angle_beta   90.00
_cell.angle_gamma   90.00
#
_symmetry.space_group_name_H-M   'P 1'
#
loop_
_entity.id
_entity.type
_entity.pdbx_description
1 polymer ?
#
loop_
_entity_poly.entity_id
_entity_poly.type
_entity_poly.pdbx_seq_one_letter_code
_entity_poly.pdbx_strand_id
1 'polypeptide(L)'
;MGKINDELRQFFAGHYSPGLIGLVGARDEIGLAVREAQSALTPDKKASLWSHCFILGDLRLDRRGPGRTLTKSPYIFESDLKVNLCRPQLRNGAQENWIGKWCSGDVEHAAIIDFGLSGEDRDNILATALQLVDEQALYPIQELLGTWWAIVLNKRWMPNPLDDTHAMYCSSFARHCYRKAGRDFLDGAVSVSNTTPEDIAQAGIKEKAIKVYQ
;
A
#
# COMPACT_ATOMS: atom_id res chain seq x y z
N MET A 1 -13.33 -16.08 -5.80
CA MET A 1 -12.46 -15.80 -4.64
C MET A 1 -11.37 -16.85 -4.68
N GLY A 2 -10.12 -16.46 -4.97
CA GLY A 2 -8.97 -17.38 -5.05
C GLY A 2 -8.76 -18.12 -3.72
N LYS A 3 -8.05 -19.24 -3.75
CA LYS A 3 -7.69 -19.99 -2.56
C LYS A 3 -6.78 -19.13 -1.68
N ILE A 4 -7.10 -19.00 -0.40
CA ILE A 4 -6.29 -18.23 0.55
C ILE A 4 -4.93 -18.92 0.70
N ASN A 5 -3.85 -18.15 0.61
CA ASN A 5 -2.50 -18.59 0.93
C ASN A 5 -2.27 -18.44 2.44
N ASP A 6 -2.33 -19.55 3.16
CA ASP A 6 -2.20 -19.56 4.62
C ASP A 6 -0.78 -19.21 5.09
N GLU A 7 0.26 -19.50 4.32
CA GLU A 7 1.64 -19.15 4.65
C GLU A 7 1.83 -17.63 4.60
N LEU A 8 1.33 -16.99 3.54
CA LEU A 8 1.36 -15.53 3.42
C LEU A 8 0.56 -14.85 4.54
N ARG A 9 -0.57 -15.42 4.93
CA ARG A 9 -1.36 -14.94 6.06
C ARG A 9 -0.61 -15.08 7.39
N GLN A 10 0.12 -16.18 7.58
CA GLN A 10 0.97 -16.39 8.75
C GLN A 10 2.15 -15.41 8.76
N PHE A 11 2.75 -15.13 7.61
CA PHE A 11 3.80 -14.12 7.49
C PHE A 11 3.31 -12.75 7.98
N PHE A 12 2.18 -12.26 7.47
CA PHE A 12 1.61 -10.99 7.93
C PHE A 12 1.24 -11.01 9.42
N ALA A 13 0.68 -12.11 9.91
CA ALA A 13 0.32 -12.23 11.33
C ALA A 13 1.54 -12.26 12.25
N GLY A 14 2.62 -12.94 11.83
CA GLY A 14 3.86 -13.07 12.60
C GLY A 14 4.71 -11.81 12.69
N HIS A 15 4.52 -10.87 11.75
CA HIS A 15 5.25 -9.60 11.71
C HIS A 15 4.33 -8.39 11.90
N TYR A 16 3.13 -8.63 12.38
CA TYR A 16 2.11 -7.62 12.55
C TYR A 16 2.42 -6.63 13.67
N SER A 17 2.26 -5.36 13.35
CA SER A 17 2.04 -4.28 14.32
C SER A 17 1.22 -3.18 13.64
N PRO A 18 0.30 -2.49 14.36
CA PRO A 18 -0.45 -1.38 13.79
C PRO A 18 0.49 -0.28 13.27
N GLY A 19 0.12 0.37 12.19
CA GLY A 19 0.87 1.47 11.58
C GLY A 19 2.00 1.04 10.65
N LEU A 20 2.43 -0.24 10.62
CA LEU A 20 3.46 -0.71 9.70
C LEU A 20 2.96 -0.71 8.25
N ILE A 21 3.88 -0.60 7.30
CA ILE A 21 3.54 -0.69 5.87
C ILE A 21 3.68 -2.12 5.39
N GLY A 22 2.62 -2.63 4.73
CA GLY A 22 2.67 -3.85 3.94
C GLY A 22 2.90 -3.52 2.46
N LEU A 23 3.73 -4.30 1.79
CA LEU A 23 3.93 -4.28 0.34
C LEU A 23 3.52 -5.61 -0.25
N VAL A 24 2.91 -5.57 -1.43
CA VAL A 24 2.58 -6.78 -2.20
C VAL A 24 2.89 -6.61 -3.68
N GLY A 25 3.29 -7.70 -4.32
CA GLY A 25 3.45 -7.83 -5.75
C GLY A 25 2.40 -8.77 -6.31
N ALA A 26 1.38 -8.23 -6.94
CA ALA A 26 0.32 -9.00 -7.58
C ALA A 26 0.71 -9.44 -9.01
N ARG A 27 0.11 -10.56 -9.46
CA ARG A 27 0.28 -11.14 -10.80
C ARG A 27 -0.85 -10.79 -11.76
N ASP A 28 -1.87 -10.08 -11.30
CA ASP A 28 -2.92 -9.62 -12.19
C ASP A 28 -2.40 -8.58 -13.19
N GLU A 29 -3.17 -8.30 -14.23
CA GLU A 29 -2.75 -7.42 -15.32
C GLU A 29 -2.37 -6.01 -14.82
N ILE A 30 -3.12 -5.48 -13.86
CA ILE A 30 -2.85 -4.16 -13.27
C ILE A 30 -1.57 -4.21 -12.44
N GLY A 31 -1.42 -5.24 -11.60
CA GLY A 31 -0.23 -5.43 -10.77
C GLY A 31 1.04 -5.54 -11.61
N LEU A 32 1.02 -6.32 -12.69
CA LEU A 32 2.15 -6.46 -13.60
C LEU A 32 2.47 -5.13 -14.31
N ALA A 33 1.46 -4.39 -14.76
CA ALA A 33 1.65 -3.08 -15.41
C ALA A 33 2.27 -2.06 -14.45
N VAL A 34 1.82 -2.03 -13.17
CA VAL A 34 2.39 -1.15 -12.14
C VAL A 34 3.84 -1.52 -11.84
N ARG A 35 4.17 -2.81 -11.75
CA ARG A 35 5.55 -3.31 -11.53
C ARG A 35 6.47 -2.89 -12.68
N GLU A 36 6.02 -3.05 -13.92
CA GLU A 36 6.79 -2.67 -15.12
C GLU A 36 7.01 -1.15 -15.19
N ALA A 37 5.99 -0.35 -14.89
CA ALA A 37 6.08 1.11 -14.90
C ALA A 37 7.15 1.67 -13.93
N GLN A 38 7.53 0.90 -12.91
CA GLN A 38 8.54 1.24 -11.91
C GLN A 38 9.96 0.75 -12.29
N SER A 39 10.16 0.09 -13.42
CA SER A 39 11.45 -0.51 -13.82
C SER A 39 12.60 0.51 -13.85
N ALA A 40 12.32 1.77 -14.20
CA ALA A 40 13.33 2.82 -14.16
C ALA A 40 13.84 3.17 -12.75
N LEU A 41 13.11 2.78 -11.70
CA LEU A 41 13.43 3.06 -10.29
C LEU A 41 14.19 1.92 -9.62
N THR A 42 14.09 0.70 -10.14
CA THR A 42 14.80 -0.45 -9.59
C THR A 42 16.30 -0.37 -9.90
N PRO A 43 17.16 -0.89 -9.01
CA PRO A 43 18.61 -0.88 -9.22
C PRO A 43 19.07 -1.61 -10.48
N ASP A 44 18.40 -2.70 -10.83
CA ASP A 44 18.72 -3.57 -11.97
C ASP A 44 17.93 -3.24 -13.25
N LYS A 45 17.10 -2.19 -13.21
CA LYS A 45 16.23 -1.74 -14.32
C LYS A 45 15.22 -2.78 -14.80
N LYS A 46 14.88 -3.77 -13.97
CA LYS A 46 13.81 -4.71 -14.23
C LYS A 46 12.51 -4.26 -13.58
N ALA A 47 11.40 -4.93 -13.91
CA ALA A 47 10.13 -4.71 -13.25
C ALA A 47 10.26 -4.79 -11.72
N SER A 48 9.64 -3.86 -11.01
CA SER A 48 9.59 -3.88 -9.54
C SER A 48 8.95 -5.17 -9.02
N LEU A 49 9.33 -5.59 -7.82
CA LEU A 49 8.62 -6.67 -7.13
C LEU A 49 7.26 -6.21 -6.60
N TRP A 50 7.03 -4.90 -6.50
CA TRP A 50 5.91 -4.30 -5.75
C TRP A 50 4.91 -3.63 -6.67
N SER A 51 3.63 -3.95 -6.48
CA SER A 51 2.53 -3.32 -7.23
C SER A 51 1.58 -2.51 -6.34
N HIS A 52 1.58 -2.79 -5.03
CA HIS A 52 0.65 -2.16 -4.10
C HIS A 52 1.24 -2.07 -2.70
N CYS A 53 0.73 -1.13 -1.91
CA CYS A 53 1.04 -1.02 -0.48
C CYS A 53 -0.19 -0.64 0.33
N PHE A 54 -0.12 -0.92 1.63
CA PHE A 54 -1.16 -0.61 2.60
C PHE A 54 -0.56 -0.37 3.98
N ILE A 55 -1.33 0.25 4.88
CA ILE A 55 -0.98 0.41 6.28
C ILE A 55 -1.68 -0.69 7.07
N LEU A 56 -0.96 -1.41 7.93
CA LEU A 56 -1.55 -2.37 8.86
C LEU A 56 -2.36 -1.62 9.92
N GLY A 57 -3.63 -1.90 10.00
CA GLY A 57 -4.58 -1.35 10.96
C GLY A 57 -4.70 -2.22 12.21
N ASP A 58 -5.81 -2.14 12.92
CA ASP A 58 -6.05 -2.90 14.13
C ASP A 58 -6.45 -4.36 13.86
N LEU A 59 -6.24 -5.19 14.90
CA LEU A 59 -6.78 -6.56 14.92
C LEU A 59 -8.29 -6.51 15.19
N ARG A 60 -9.08 -7.06 14.29
CA ARG A 60 -10.52 -7.21 14.50
C ARG A 60 -10.94 -8.67 14.51
N LEU A 61 -12.07 -8.94 15.16
CA LEU A 61 -12.68 -10.26 15.13
C LEU A 61 -13.21 -10.57 13.74
N ASP A 62 -12.75 -11.68 13.18
CA ASP A 62 -13.18 -12.17 11.88
C ASP A 62 -13.84 -13.55 12.01
N ARG A 63 -14.94 -13.76 11.28
CA ARG A 63 -15.70 -15.03 11.22
C ARG A 63 -15.48 -15.79 9.92
N ARG A 64 -14.50 -15.39 9.11
CA ARG A 64 -14.22 -15.99 7.79
C ARG A 64 -13.34 -17.24 7.86
N GLY A 65 -12.85 -17.58 9.05
CA GLY A 65 -12.05 -18.78 9.27
C GLY A 65 -12.85 -20.09 9.09
N PRO A 66 -12.17 -21.22 8.93
CA PRO A 66 -12.80 -22.53 8.86
C PRO A 66 -13.68 -22.77 10.10
N GLY A 67 -14.89 -23.25 9.89
CA GLY A 67 -15.84 -23.51 10.99
C GLY A 67 -16.47 -22.28 11.63
N ARG A 68 -16.36 -21.08 11.00
CA ARG A 68 -16.83 -19.80 11.53
C ARG A 68 -16.26 -19.45 12.91
N THR A 69 -15.06 -19.92 13.21
CA THR A 69 -14.35 -19.61 14.44
C THR A 69 -13.98 -18.12 14.46
N LEU A 70 -14.24 -17.45 15.58
CA LEU A 70 -13.81 -16.07 15.79
C LEU A 70 -12.27 -16.04 15.91
N THR A 71 -11.62 -15.49 14.92
CA THR A 71 -10.16 -15.25 14.93
C THR A 71 -9.90 -13.76 14.91
N LYS A 72 -8.82 -13.33 15.57
CA LYS A 72 -8.32 -11.96 15.39
C LYS A 72 -7.53 -11.92 14.10
N SER A 73 -7.86 -10.98 13.23
CA SER A 73 -7.18 -10.79 11.95
C SER A 73 -6.83 -9.32 11.74
N PRO A 74 -5.66 -9.01 11.16
CA PRO A 74 -5.32 -7.64 10.82
C PRO A 74 -6.30 -7.08 9.79
N TYR A 75 -6.74 -5.85 10.01
CA TYR A 75 -7.33 -5.00 9.00
C TYR A 75 -6.27 -4.09 8.44
N ILE A 76 -6.49 -3.54 7.29
CA ILE A 76 -5.55 -2.68 6.57
C ILE A 76 -6.27 -1.42 6.11
N PHE A 77 -5.52 -0.34 6.04
CA PHE A 77 -5.93 0.89 5.38
C PHE A 77 -5.15 1.01 4.06
N GLU A 78 -5.86 1.24 3.00
CA GLU A 78 -5.28 1.34 1.65
C GLU A 78 -6.07 2.31 0.79
N SER A 79 -5.45 2.86 -0.23
CA SER A 79 -6.17 3.44 -1.35
C SER A 79 -6.06 2.48 -2.52
N ASP A 80 -7.20 1.99 -3.00
CA ASP A 80 -7.25 0.97 -4.06
C ASP A 80 -8.37 1.25 -5.06
N LEU A 81 -8.11 0.85 -6.31
CA LEU A 81 -9.07 0.86 -7.39
C LEU A 81 -9.60 -0.56 -7.59
N LYS A 82 -10.77 -0.88 -7.04
CA LYS A 82 -11.42 -2.16 -7.29
C LYS A 82 -12.61 -2.00 -8.21
N VAL A 83 -12.43 -2.36 -9.47
CA VAL A 83 -13.52 -2.50 -10.42
C VAL A 83 -14.22 -3.84 -10.17
N ASN A 84 -15.37 -3.83 -9.52
CA ASN A 84 -16.19 -5.03 -9.41
C ASN A 84 -17.19 -5.06 -10.59
N LEU A 85 -16.84 -5.76 -11.65
CA LEU A 85 -17.67 -5.89 -12.85
C LEU A 85 -19.03 -6.57 -12.60
N CYS A 86 -19.17 -7.29 -11.48
CA CYS A 86 -20.42 -8.00 -11.13
C CYS A 86 -21.33 -7.19 -10.20
N ARG A 87 -20.86 -6.13 -9.62
CA ARG A 87 -21.64 -5.17 -8.82
C ARG A 87 -21.16 -3.78 -9.16
N PRO A 88 -22.03 -2.88 -9.65
CA PRO A 88 -21.65 -1.52 -10.05
C PRO A 88 -21.35 -0.60 -8.87
N GLN A 89 -20.70 -1.12 -7.83
CA GLN A 89 -20.16 -0.34 -6.73
C GLN A 89 -18.65 -0.25 -6.95
N LEU A 90 -18.24 0.81 -7.61
CA LEU A 90 -16.86 1.29 -7.61
C LEU A 90 -16.51 1.73 -6.19
N ARG A 91 -15.85 0.88 -5.43
CA ARG A 91 -15.07 1.35 -4.28
C ARG A 91 -13.75 1.82 -4.83
N ASN A 92 -13.63 3.11 -4.96
CA ASN A 92 -12.46 3.77 -5.50
C ASN A 92 -11.92 4.72 -4.41
N GLY A 93 -10.68 4.52 -4.00
CA GLY A 93 -10.01 5.40 -3.05
C GLY A 93 -9.69 4.78 -1.70
N ALA A 94 -9.58 5.65 -0.69
CA ALA A 94 -9.25 5.25 0.67
C ALA A 94 -10.32 4.33 1.27
N GLN A 95 -9.87 3.20 1.82
CA GLN A 95 -10.77 2.19 2.35
C GLN A 95 -10.07 1.36 3.43
N GLU A 96 -10.88 0.80 4.32
CA GLU A 96 -10.46 -0.22 5.25
C GLU A 96 -10.87 -1.59 4.72
N ASN A 97 -9.92 -2.53 4.71
CA ASN A 97 -10.15 -3.89 4.24
C ASN A 97 -9.56 -4.94 5.19
N TRP A 98 -9.95 -6.17 5.00
CA TRP A 98 -9.33 -7.31 5.66
C TRP A 98 -8.05 -7.73 4.92
N ILE A 99 -6.95 -7.99 5.66
CA ILE A 99 -5.65 -8.40 5.11
C ILE A 99 -5.73 -9.61 4.18
N GLY A 100 -6.67 -10.52 4.42
CA GLY A 100 -6.88 -11.70 3.57
C GLY A 100 -7.22 -11.40 2.11
N LYS A 101 -7.56 -10.15 1.77
CA LYS A 101 -7.67 -9.69 0.39
C LYS A 101 -6.36 -9.89 -0.37
N TRP A 102 -5.22 -9.66 0.30
CA TRP A 102 -3.88 -9.79 -0.25
C TRP A 102 -3.20 -11.12 0.09
N CYS A 103 -3.90 -12.06 0.72
CA CYS A 103 -3.42 -13.41 0.98
C CYS A 103 -4.01 -14.40 -0.03
N SER A 104 -3.95 -14.11 -1.32
CA SER A 104 -4.41 -14.97 -2.40
C SER A 104 -3.24 -15.55 -3.20
N GLY A 105 -3.50 -16.57 -4.00
CA GLY A 105 -2.50 -17.15 -4.91
C GLY A 105 -2.03 -16.21 -6.02
N ASP A 106 -2.69 -15.04 -6.18
CA ASP A 106 -2.32 -14.02 -7.16
C ASP A 106 -1.23 -13.07 -6.62
N VAL A 107 -0.87 -13.16 -5.34
CA VAL A 107 0.24 -12.41 -4.73
C VAL A 107 1.50 -13.25 -4.75
N GLU A 108 2.52 -12.76 -5.44
CA GLU A 108 3.82 -13.40 -5.63
C GLU A 108 4.85 -12.96 -4.60
N HIS A 109 4.83 -11.67 -4.27
CA HIS A 109 5.77 -11.05 -3.35
C HIS A 109 5.04 -10.34 -2.24
N ALA A 110 5.56 -10.40 -1.03
CA ALA A 110 5.06 -9.62 0.10
C ALA A 110 6.20 -9.15 0.99
N ALA A 111 6.01 -8.01 1.63
CA ALA A 111 6.94 -7.53 2.65
C ALA A 111 6.20 -6.70 3.70
N ILE A 112 6.83 -6.56 4.86
CA ILE A 112 6.45 -5.62 5.91
C ILE A 112 7.63 -4.70 6.18
N ILE A 113 7.34 -3.41 6.37
CA ILE A 113 8.33 -2.39 6.71
C ILE A 113 7.99 -1.79 8.04
N ASP A 114 8.97 -1.79 8.96
CA ASP A 114 8.89 -1.19 10.29
C ASP A 114 9.94 -0.06 10.40
N PHE A 115 9.49 1.18 10.25
CA PHE A 115 10.34 2.37 10.40
C PHE A 115 10.57 2.78 11.87
N GLY A 116 10.40 1.87 12.83
CA GLY A 116 10.67 2.14 14.25
C GLY A 116 9.71 3.14 14.88
N LEU A 117 8.41 2.98 14.61
CA LEU A 117 7.37 3.90 15.07
C LEU A 117 7.17 3.82 16.59
N SER A 118 7.03 4.97 17.25
CA SER A 118 6.50 5.06 18.60
C SER A 118 5.00 4.72 18.68
N GLY A 119 4.44 4.57 19.87
CA GLY A 119 3.00 4.40 20.03
C GLY A 119 2.21 5.60 19.49
N GLU A 120 2.67 6.81 19.79
CA GLU A 120 2.07 8.07 19.33
C GLU A 120 2.12 8.19 17.80
N ASP A 121 3.26 7.83 17.16
CA ASP A 121 3.36 7.82 15.69
C ASP A 121 2.29 6.90 15.07
N ARG A 122 2.13 5.70 15.64
CA ARG A 122 1.14 4.71 15.16
C ARG A 122 -0.28 5.23 15.28
N ASP A 123 -0.63 5.79 16.43
CA ASP A 123 -1.96 6.35 16.68
C ASP A 123 -2.26 7.49 15.69
N ASN A 124 -1.30 8.38 15.44
CA ASN A 124 -1.44 9.49 14.50
C ASN A 124 -1.56 9.00 13.04
N ILE A 125 -0.79 7.99 12.65
CA ILE A 125 -0.88 7.37 11.31
C ILE A 125 -2.26 6.74 11.11
N LEU A 126 -2.74 5.96 12.09
CA LEU A 126 -4.02 5.27 11.99
C LEU A 126 -5.19 6.26 12.04
N ALA A 127 -5.12 7.29 12.88
CA ALA A 127 -6.14 8.35 12.92
C ALA A 127 -6.25 9.07 11.57
N THR A 128 -5.10 9.40 10.95
CA THR A 128 -5.08 10.03 9.62
C THR A 128 -5.65 9.08 8.54
N ALA A 129 -5.29 7.81 8.57
CA ALA A 129 -5.80 6.82 7.63
C ALA A 129 -7.33 6.67 7.76
N LEU A 130 -7.84 6.60 9.00
CA LEU A 130 -9.27 6.52 9.28
C LEU A 130 -10.02 7.78 8.82
N GLN A 131 -9.45 8.96 9.04
CA GLN A 131 -10.02 10.22 8.57
C GLN A 131 -10.17 10.23 7.04
N LEU A 132 -9.13 9.81 6.29
CA LEU A 132 -9.18 9.75 4.82
C LEU A 132 -10.23 8.74 4.33
N VAL A 133 -10.45 7.64 5.07
CA VAL A 133 -11.52 6.67 4.76
C VAL A 133 -12.90 7.29 4.99
N ASP A 134 -13.08 8.05 6.08
CA ASP A 134 -14.34 8.72 6.41
C ASP A 134 -14.66 9.81 5.40
N GLU A 135 -13.67 10.59 5.00
CA GLU A 135 -13.77 11.64 3.97
C GLU A 135 -13.97 11.07 2.55
N GLN A 136 -13.90 9.74 2.38
CA GLN A 136 -14.03 9.05 1.09
C GLN A 136 -13.03 9.57 0.04
N ALA A 137 -11.79 9.81 0.44
CA ALA A 137 -10.73 10.24 -0.46
C ALA A 137 -10.64 9.32 -1.69
N LEU A 138 -10.80 9.88 -2.89
CA LEU A 138 -10.91 9.14 -4.14
C LEU A 138 -9.54 8.63 -4.63
N TYR A 139 -9.57 7.60 -5.47
CA TYR A 139 -8.39 7.10 -6.18
C TYR A 139 -8.31 7.73 -7.57
N PRO A 140 -7.28 8.50 -7.88
CA PRO A 140 -7.20 9.20 -9.15
C PRO A 140 -6.48 8.35 -10.20
N ILE A 141 -7.21 7.73 -11.11
CA ILE A 141 -6.62 7.01 -12.24
C ILE A 141 -5.70 7.94 -13.05
N GLN A 142 -6.06 9.21 -13.16
CA GLN A 142 -5.30 10.22 -13.90
C GLN A 142 -3.93 10.50 -13.29
N GLU A 143 -3.79 10.42 -11.95
CA GLU A 143 -2.51 10.61 -11.27
C GLU A 143 -1.51 9.50 -11.54
N LEU A 144 -1.95 8.27 -11.79
CA LEU A 144 -1.06 7.19 -12.21
C LEU A 144 -0.34 7.54 -13.51
N LEU A 145 -1.05 8.15 -14.47
CA LEU A 145 -0.46 8.63 -15.72
C LEU A 145 0.53 9.77 -15.44
N GLY A 146 0.18 10.72 -14.57
CA GLY A 146 1.07 11.80 -14.16
C GLY A 146 2.34 11.31 -13.46
N THR A 147 2.22 10.33 -12.58
CA THR A 147 3.37 9.70 -11.91
C THR A 147 4.28 8.98 -12.92
N TRP A 148 3.69 8.23 -13.85
CA TRP A 148 4.44 7.60 -14.94
C TRP A 148 5.20 8.64 -15.77
N TRP A 149 4.57 9.76 -16.16
CA TRP A 149 5.21 10.87 -16.85
C TRP A 149 6.35 11.48 -16.02
N ALA A 150 6.15 11.67 -14.73
CA ALA A 150 7.18 12.20 -13.82
C ALA A 150 8.42 11.27 -13.74
N ILE A 151 8.20 9.95 -13.78
CA ILE A 151 9.27 8.95 -13.83
C ILE A 151 10.03 9.06 -15.16
N VAL A 152 9.31 9.07 -16.29
CA VAL A 152 9.92 9.14 -17.64
C VAL A 152 10.71 10.42 -17.83
N LEU A 153 10.20 11.56 -17.33
CA LEU A 153 10.87 12.86 -17.44
C LEU A 153 11.91 13.11 -16.35
N ASN A 154 12.10 12.20 -15.39
CA ASN A 154 12.96 12.35 -14.22
C ASN A 154 12.67 13.64 -13.41
N LYS A 155 11.39 14.02 -13.29
CA LYS A 155 10.91 15.25 -12.60
C LYS A 155 10.00 14.92 -11.41
N ARG A 156 10.34 13.90 -10.64
CA ARG A 156 9.50 13.35 -9.55
C ARG A 156 9.37 14.27 -8.34
N TRP A 157 10.21 15.30 -8.24
CA TRP A 157 10.17 16.33 -7.19
C TRP A 157 9.04 17.35 -7.42
N MET A 158 8.58 17.52 -8.67
CA MET A 158 7.46 18.42 -8.97
C MET A 158 6.14 17.79 -8.53
N PRO A 159 5.18 18.60 -8.02
CA PRO A 159 3.82 18.14 -7.85
C PRO A 159 3.29 17.56 -9.16
N ASN A 160 2.54 16.46 -9.06
CA ASN A 160 1.91 15.87 -10.23
C ASN A 160 0.91 16.89 -10.83
N PRO A 161 1.04 17.30 -12.10
CA PRO A 161 0.13 18.29 -12.68
C PRO A 161 -1.32 17.80 -12.80
N LEU A 162 -1.56 16.50 -12.58
CA LEU A 162 -2.88 15.89 -12.54
C LEU A 162 -3.32 15.60 -11.10
N ASP A 163 -2.61 16.17 -10.11
CA ASP A 163 -2.88 15.99 -8.68
C ASP A 163 -4.24 16.60 -8.32
N ASP A 164 -5.17 15.76 -7.85
CA ASP A 164 -6.40 16.20 -7.23
C ASP A 164 -6.22 16.15 -5.71
N THR A 165 -6.40 17.27 -5.04
CA THR A 165 -6.17 17.42 -3.58
C THR A 165 -6.98 16.43 -2.72
N HIS A 166 -7.98 15.78 -3.29
CA HIS A 166 -8.86 14.80 -2.64
C HIS A 166 -8.65 13.36 -3.13
N ALA A 167 -7.59 13.11 -3.91
CA ALA A 167 -7.37 11.83 -4.54
C ALA A 167 -5.94 11.32 -4.24
N MET A 168 -5.82 10.07 -3.82
CA MET A 168 -4.53 9.45 -3.47
C MET A 168 -4.50 8.00 -3.93
N TYR A 169 -3.43 7.55 -4.60
CA TYR A 169 -3.18 6.14 -4.82
C TYR A 169 -2.41 5.49 -3.65
N CYS A 170 -2.23 4.19 -3.64
CA CYS A 170 -1.80 3.43 -2.47
C CYS A 170 -0.55 3.97 -1.77
N SER A 171 0.51 4.31 -2.51
CA SER A 171 1.77 4.78 -1.93
C SER A 171 1.75 6.25 -1.53
N SER A 172 1.03 7.11 -2.25
CA SER A 172 0.80 8.49 -1.81
C SER A 172 -0.05 8.55 -0.55
N PHE A 173 -1.06 7.68 -0.43
CA PHE A 173 -1.88 7.51 0.76
C PHE A 173 -1.03 7.11 1.98
N ALA A 174 -0.23 6.05 1.85
CA ALA A 174 0.61 5.57 2.94
C ALA A 174 1.61 6.65 3.40
N ARG A 175 2.30 7.30 2.45
CA ARG A 175 3.25 8.37 2.76
C ARG A 175 2.57 9.59 3.36
N HIS A 176 1.38 9.96 2.91
CA HIS A 176 0.62 11.07 3.48
C HIS A 176 0.33 10.82 4.97
N CYS A 177 -0.15 9.64 5.34
CA CYS A 177 -0.42 9.27 6.72
C CYS A 177 0.85 9.38 7.59
N TYR A 178 1.98 8.88 7.10
CA TYR A 178 3.26 8.97 7.78
C TYR A 178 3.74 10.42 7.94
N ARG A 179 3.64 11.23 6.92
CA ARG A 179 4.02 12.65 6.98
C ARG A 179 3.18 13.44 7.97
N LYS A 180 1.88 13.16 8.07
CA LYS A 180 0.98 13.79 9.06
C LYS A 180 1.39 13.44 10.49
N ALA A 181 1.96 12.26 10.71
CA ALA A 181 2.54 11.85 11.98
C ALA A 181 4.00 12.37 12.19
N GLY A 182 4.51 13.20 11.29
CA GLY A 182 5.89 13.69 11.37
C GLY A 182 6.97 12.68 10.98
N ARG A 183 6.58 11.57 10.32
CA ARG A 183 7.44 10.42 9.98
C ARG A 183 7.57 10.23 8.48
N ASP A 184 8.13 11.21 7.74
CA ASP A 184 8.40 11.01 6.32
C ASP A 184 9.62 10.11 6.13
N PHE A 185 9.45 8.98 5.43
CA PHE A 185 10.50 8.00 5.13
C PHE A 185 11.24 8.29 3.80
N LEU A 186 10.83 9.31 3.08
CA LEU A 186 11.53 9.80 1.88
C LEU A 186 11.97 11.25 2.10
N ASP A 187 13.13 11.58 1.55
CA ASP A 187 13.56 12.97 1.46
C ASP A 187 12.71 13.75 0.43
N GLY A 188 12.89 15.07 0.34
CA GLY A 188 12.14 15.95 -0.54
C GLY A 188 12.38 15.73 -2.05
N ALA A 189 13.17 14.74 -2.44
CA ALA A 189 13.49 14.45 -3.84
C ALA A 189 12.28 13.88 -4.62
N VAL A 190 11.28 13.36 -3.91
CA VAL A 190 10.06 12.82 -4.51
C VAL A 190 8.85 13.50 -3.85
N SER A 191 7.93 14.06 -4.65
CA SER A 191 6.67 14.58 -4.11
C SER A 191 5.79 13.46 -3.57
N VAL A 192 4.85 13.77 -2.66
CA VAL A 192 3.94 12.75 -2.10
C VAL A 192 3.14 12.09 -3.20
N SER A 193 2.60 12.88 -4.13
CA SER A 193 1.81 12.42 -5.26
C SER A 193 2.59 11.60 -6.30
N ASN A 194 3.93 11.59 -6.25
CA ASN A 194 4.78 10.77 -7.13
C ASN A 194 5.46 9.60 -6.41
N THR A 195 5.07 9.34 -5.16
CA THR A 195 5.60 8.20 -4.39
C THR A 195 5.09 6.88 -4.98
N THR A 196 5.97 5.91 -5.15
CA THR A 196 5.63 4.58 -5.67
C THR A 196 5.86 3.49 -4.63
N PRO A 197 5.28 2.29 -4.78
CA PRO A 197 5.60 1.13 -3.93
C PRO A 197 7.11 0.80 -3.91
N GLU A 198 7.80 0.98 -5.04
CA GLU A 198 9.25 0.77 -5.11
C GLU A 198 10.03 1.78 -4.26
N ASP A 199 9.62 3.05 -4.20
CA ASP A 199 10.27 4.05 -3.33
C ASP A 199 10.17 3.65 -1.86
N ILE A 200 9.00 3.17 -1.44
CA ILE A 200 8.76 2.68 -0.08
C ILE A 200 9.67 1.48 0.22
N ALA A 201 9.78 0.55 -0.73
CA ALA A 201 10.67 -0.61 -0.59
C ALA A 201 12.13 -0.20 -0.47
N GLN A 202 12.61 0.71 -1.33
CA GLN A 202 13.98 1.20 -1.29
C GLN A 202 14.29 1.95 0.02
N ALA A 203 13.34 2.74 0.53
CA ALA A 203 13.47 3.36 1.86
C ALA A 203 13.61 2.29 2.95
N GLY A 204 12.75 1.27 2.94
CA GLY A 204 12.83 0.15 3.89
C GLY A 204 14.13 -0.63 3.81
N ILE A 205 14.69 -0.84 2.62
CA ILE A 205 16.01 -1.47 2.42
C ILE A 205 17.12 -0.59 2.98
N LYS A 206 17.12 0.70 2.67
CA LYS A 206 18.11 1.68 3.14
C LYS A 206 18.17 1.74 4.67
N GLU A 207 17.03 1.69 5.33
CA GLU A 207 16.92 1.74 6.79
C GLU A 207 17.02 0.34 7.45
N LYS A 208 17.19 -0.73 6.68
CA LYS A 208 17.16 -2.13 7.15
C LYS A 208 15.87 -2.48 7.91
N ALA A 209 14.78 -1.85 7.51
CA ALA A 209 13.47 -1.91 8.15
C ALA A 209 12.52 -2.92 7.49
N ILE A 210 12.91 -3.55 6.36
CA ILE A 210 12.06 -4.42 5.55
C ILE A 210 12.28 -5.90 5.88
N LYS A 211 11.16 -6.63 5.99
CA LYS A 211 11.12 -8.10 6.06
C LYS A 211 10.34 -8.61 4.87
N VAL A 212 10.95 -9.49 4.08
CA VAL A 212 10.37 -10.03 2.84
C VAL A 212 9.88 -11.45 3.09
N TYR A 213 8.70 -11.77 2.56
CA TYR A 213 8.17 -13.14 2.48
C TYR A 213 9.00 -13.94 1.46
N GLN A 214 9.47 -15.11 1.88
CA GLN A 214 10.29 -16.05 1.10
C GLN A 214 9.51 -17.31 0.78
#